data_ac737c68a1dd01590fdf6d9c95b11155
#
_entry.id   ac737c68a1dd01590fdf6d9c95b11155
#
_cell.length_a   1.000
_cell.length_b   1.000
_cell.length_c   1.000
_cell.angle_alpha   90.00
_cell.angle_beta   90.00
_cell.angle_gamma   90.00
#
_symmetry.space_group_name_H-M   'P 1'
#
loop_
_entity.id
_entity.type
_entity.pdbx_description
1 polymer ?
#
loop_
_entity_poly.entity_id
_entity_poly.type
_entity_poly.pdbx_seq_one_letter_code
_entity_poly.pdbx_strand_id
1 'polypeptide(L)'
;MKKHVLRVLKVLLGTVVAVALIFGGYVLYLQLNYYRISDNTTITNEGASPSTTHIEIGKEYTASTYNIGFGAYTPDYTFFMDEGIMADGTRTKGEHGRAVSKDSVEKCTEGALGTIASLNNGTAPDFMLFQEVDRNSDRSYHVNQVQETESKFSQDASYFAQNFHTGFLAYPIPEFHGSVDAGLMTLSNVTAAESTRRSYPVDQSFFAKFFDLDRCFMITRYPTNDGHELVLINSHMSAYDAGGTMRAKQLAMLREVLTQERAKGNYVIAGGDWNHALAGSLSLYPSDQQIPDWVAELKDSDLPEGFSVVKADNLADVPSCRGDDIPYTKGHTYTTTVDGWIVSDNVKARVENIDTGFAYSDHNPVLLRFTLGANAQ
;
A
#
# COMPACT_ATOMS: atom_id res chain seq x y z
N MET A 1 28.94 22.18 -50.75
CA MET A 1 29.17 21.96 -49.30
C MET A 1 28.30 22.88 -48.41
N LYS A 2 28.46 24.20 -48.41
CA LYS A 2 27.72 25.12 -47.51
C LYS A 2 26.19 24.99 -47.55
N LYS A 3 25.55 24.81 -48.71
CA LYS A 3 24.09 24.63 -48.83
C LYS A 3 23.56 23.32 -48.22
N HIS A 4 24.32 22.22 -48.29
CA HIS A 4 23.96 20.95 -47.65
C HIS A 4 24.08 21.01 -46.12
N VAL A 5 25.16 21.63 -45.62
CA VAL A 5 25.34 21.87 -44.18
C VAL A 5 24.19 22.72 -43.63
N LEU A 6 23.81 23.81 -44.31
CA LEU A 6 22.69 24.64 -43.87
C LEU A 6 21.33 23.90 -43.89
N ARG A 7 21.13 23.00 -44.86
CA ARG A 7 19.92 22.17 -44.91
C ARG A 7 19.88 21.19 -43.75
N VAL A 8 20.98 20.49 -43.44
CA VAL A 8 21.11 19.59 -42.28
C VAL A 8 20.86 20.32 -40.98
N LEU A 9 21.47 21.50 -40.79
CA LEU A 9 21.25 22.33 -39.61
C LEU A 9 19.78 22.75 -39.42
N LYS A 10 19.08 23.11 -40.51
CA LYS A 10 17.65 23.46 -40.45
C LYS A 10 16.79 22.25 -40.10
N VAL A 11 17.10 21.05 -40.62
CA VAL A 11 16.39 19.81 -40.27
C VAL A 11 16.62 19.46 -38.78
N LEU A 12 17.88 19.51 -38.34
CA LEU A 12 18.21 19.27 -36.93
C LEU A 12 17.49 20.26 -36.00
N LEU A 13 17.53 21.56 -36.32
CA LEU A 13 16.81 22.55 -35.53
C LEU A 13 15.29 22.31 -35.54
N GLY A 14 14.70 21.98 -36.69
CA GLY A 14 13.29 21.63 -36.80
C GLY A 14 12.93 20.42 -35.98
N THR A 15 13.79 19.39 -35.97
CA THR A 15 13.59 18.18 -35.12
C THR A 15 13.66 18.52 -33.63
N VAL A 16 14.65 19.32 -33.21
CA VAL A 16 14.78 19.76 -31.81
C VAL A 16 13.55 20.54 -31.36
N VAL A 17 13.08 21.50 -32.20
CA VAL A 17 11.86 22.26 -31.91
C VAL A 17 10.63 21.34 -31.82
N ALA A 18 10.48 20.41 -32.75
CA ALA A 18 9.36 19.47 -32.72
C ALA A 18 9.36 18.61 -31.44
N VAL A 19 10.52 18.07 -31.06
CA VAL A 19 10.68 17.30 -29.80
C VAL A 19 10.36 18.17 -28.58
N ALA A 20 10.85 19.41 -28.56
CA ALA A 20 10.55 20.34 -27.45
C ALA A 20 9.05 20.68 -27.35
N LEU A 21 8.36 20.84 -28.49
CA LEU A 21 6.92 21.07 -28.51
C LEU A 21 6.11 19.82 -28.03
N ILE A 22 6.52 18.63 -28.46
CA ILE A 22 5.89 17.36 -28.01
C ILE A 22 6.08 17.20 -26.50
N PHE A 23 7.31 17.38 -26.01
CA PHE A 23 7.61 17.27 -24.58
C PHE A 23 6.86 18.33 -23.76
N GLY A 24 6.89 19.59 -24.21
CA GLY A 24 6.16 20.67 -23.53
C GLY A 24 4.64 20.44 -23.53
N GLY A 25 4.09 19.94 -24.64
CA GLY A 25 2.68 19.55 -24.75
C GLY A 25 2.32 18.39 -23.79
N TYR A 26 3.21 17.42 -23.66
CA TYR A 26 3.02 16.31 -22.71
C TYR A 26 3.10 16.77 -21.24
N VAL A 27 4.06 17.62 -20.90
CA VAL A 27 4.14 18.22 -19.56
C VAL A 27 2.90 19.05 -19.25
N LEU A 28 2.40 19.83 -20.22
CA LEU A 28 1.15 20.59 -20.08
C LEU A 28 -0.05 19.64 -19.89
N TYR A 29 -0.12 18.54 -20.64
CA TYR A 29 -1.14 17.52 -20.45
C TYR A 29 -1.13 16.95 -19.03
N LEU A 30 0.05 16.55 -18.50
CA LEU A 30 0.19 16.08 -17.14
C LEU A 30 -0.25 17.14 -16.12
N GLN A 31 0.15 18.41 -16.34
CA GLN A 31 -0.22 19.52 -15.44
C GLN A 31 -1.73 19.80 -15.44
N LEU A 32 -2.42 19.66 -16.57
CA LEU A 32 -3.87 19.87 -16.67
C LEU A 32 -4.68 18.72 -16.05
N ASN A 33 -4.10 17.52 -16.00
CA ASN A 33 -4.72 16.33 -15.37
C ASN A 33 -4.29 16.14 -13.92
N TYR A 34 -3.33 16.93 -13.45
CA TYR A 34 -2.85 16.84 -12.06
C TYR A 34 -3.78 17.60 -11.12
N TYR A 35 -4.19 16.94 -10.08
CA TYR A 35 -4.75 17.56 -8.89
C TYR A 35 -4.25 16.82 -7.63
N ARG A 36 -4.11 17.54 -6.54
CA ARG A 36 -3.80 16.96 -5.24
C ARG A 36 -5.09 16.48 -4.58
N ILE A 37 -5.12 15.25 -4.12
CA ILE A 37 -6.26 14.73 -3.39
C ILE A 37 -6.33 15.44 -2.02
N SER A 38 -7.48 16.01 -1.68
CA SER A 38 -7.66 16.82 -0.48
C SER A 38 -7.43 16.01 0.80
N ASP A 39 -6.80 16.65 1.79
CA ASP A 39 -6.70 16.11 3.14
C ASP A 39 -8.04 16.24 3.89
N ASN A 40 -8.20 15.43 4.92
CA ASN A 40 -9.34 15.45 5.83
C ASN A 40 -10.69 15.32 5.10
N THR A 41 -10.75 14.41 4.12
CA THR A 41 -11.94 14.19 3.31
C THR A 41 -12.77 13.04 3.89
N THR A 42 -14.05 13.28 4.11
CA THR A 42 -15.00 12.24 4.53
C THR A 42 -15.15 11.19 3.43
N ILE A 43 -15.06 9.93 3.82
CA ILE A 43 -15.27 8.76 2.96
C ILE A 43 -16.67 8.19 3.27
N THR A 44 -17.47 8.02 2.23
CA THR A 44 -18.81 7.42 2.34
C THR A 44 -18.73 5.90 2.21
N ASN A 45 -19.65 5.20 2.85
CA ASN A 45 -19.82 3.77 2.65
C ASN A 45 -20.36 3.50 1.24
N GLU A 46 -19.62 2.74 0.44
CA GLU A 46 -19.99 2.32 -0.92
C GLU A 46 -20.56 0.88 -0.95
N GLY A 47 -20.37 0.10 0.12
CA GLY A 47 -20.80 -1.29 0.26
C GLY A 47 -22.16 -1.46 0.95
N ALA A 48 -22.35 -2.61 1.59
CA ALA A 48 -23.53 -2.89 2.41
C ALA A 48 -23.59 -2.01 3.66
N SER A 49 -24.70 -2.06 4.35
CA SER A 49 -24.89 -1.43 5.67
C SER A 49 -25.20 -2.50 6.72
N PRO A 50 -24.18 -3.18 7.26
CA PRO A 50 -24.35 -4.15 8.32
C PRO A 50 -25.16 -3.58 9.48
N SER A 51 -26.00 -4.42 10.10
CA SER A 51 -26.83 -3.99 11.25
C SER A 51 -26.02 -3.78 12.52
N THR A 52 -24.85 -4.39 12.63
CA THR A 52 -23.91 -4.20 13.75
C THR A 52 -23.26 -2.82 13.61
N THR A 53 -23.39 -1.98 14.62
CA THR A 53 -22.88 -0.59 14.66
C THR A 53 -21.97 -0.30 15.83
N HIS A 54 -21.70 -1.28 16.68
CA HIS A 54 -20.88 -1.14 17.88
C HIS A 54 -19.94 -2.32 18.04
N ILE A 55 -18.77 -2.05 18.60
CA ILE A 55 -17.78 -3.03 19.01
C ILE A 55 -17.96 -3.35 20.50
N GLU A 56 -18.01 -4.63 20.82
CA GLU A 56 -18.15 -5.13 22.19
C GLU A 56 -16.79 -5.27 22.87
N ILE A 57 -16.61 -4.62 24.02
CA ILE A 57 -15.40 -4.76 24.83
C ILE A 57 -15.29 -6.19 25.38
N GLY A 58 -14.09 -6.75 25.36
CA GLY A 58 -13.81 -8.12 25.83
C GLY A 58 -14.13 -9.23 24.82
N LYS A 59 -14.77 -8.92 23.68
CA LYS A 59 -14.97 -9.86 22.58
C LYS A 59 -13.75 -9.88 21.68
N GLU A 60 -13.37 -11.07 21.19
CA GLU A 60 -12.32 -11.21 20.17
C GLU A 60 -12.87 -10.87 18.79
N TYR A 61 -12.12 -10.06 18.05
CA TYR A 61 -12.33 -9.71 16.65
C TYR A 61 -11.09 -10.04 15.84
N THR A 62 -11.28 -10.06 14.52
CA THR A 62 -10.22 -10.35 13.55
C THR A 62 -10.09 -9.22 12.54
N ALA A 63 -8.86 -8.89 12.14
CA ALA A 63 -8.59 -7.97 11.04
C ALA A 63 -7.50 -8.54 10.14
N SER A 64 -7.52 -8.17 8.85
CA SER A 64 -6.44 -8.47 7.91
C SER A 64 -5.95 -7.21 7.24
N THR A 65 -4.66 -7.18 6.89
CA THR A 65 -4.09 -6.20 5.96
C THR A 65 -3.43 -6.93 4.80
N TYR A 66 -3.64 -6.43 3.58
CA TYR A 66 -3.06 -7.00 2.38
C TYR A 66 -2.86 -5.94 1.29
N ASN A 67 -1.62 -5.64 0.95
CA ASN A 67 -1.30 -4.94 -0.28
C ASN A 67 -1.45 -5.93 -1.45
N ILE A 68 -2.39 -5.69 -2.37
CA ILE A 68 -2.70 -6.60 -3.48
C ILE A 68 -1.94 -6.25 -4.78
N GLY A 69 -1.01 -5.28 -4.72
CA GLY A 69 -0.11 -4.95 -5.82
C GLY A 69 -0.82 -4.70 -7.15
N PHE A 70 -1.97 -4.02 -7.15
CA PHE A 70 -2.84 -3.81 -8.33
C PHE A 70 -3.02 -5.07 -9.22
N GLY A 71 -2.84 -6.27 -8.66
CA GLY A 71 -2.98 -7.55 -9.36
C GLY A 71 -1.87 -7.87 -10.36
N ALA A 72 -0.72 -7.22 -10.29
CA ALA A 72 0.37 -7.44 -11.24
C ALA A 72 1.35 -8.54 -10.81
N TYR A 73 1.59 -8.68 -9.52
CA TYR A 73 2.76 -9.35 -8.97
C TYR A 73 2.57 -10.86 -8.82
N THR A 74 2.66 -11.58 -9.95
CA THR A 74 2.92 -13.02 -9.93
C THR A 74 4.37 -13.26 -9.47
N PRO A 75 4.76 -14.48 -9.02
CA PRO A 75 6.13 -14.74 -8.56
C PRO A 75 7.24 -14.42 -9.57
N ASP A 76 6.95 -14.49 -10.85
CA ASP A 76 7.86 -14.18 -11.96
C ASP A 76 7.84 -12.71 -12.39
N TYR A 77 6.91 -11.91 -11.90
CA TYR A 77 6.81 -10.48 -12.22
C TYR A 77 7.91 -9.67 -11.51
N THR A 78 8.45 -8.67 -12.23
CA THR A 78 9.41 -7.71 -11.69
C THR A 78 8.98 -6.29 -12.05
N PHE A 79 9.21 -5.32 -11.15
CA PHE A 79 8.74 -3.95 -11.33
C PHE A 79 9.87 -2.99 -11.72
N PHE A 80 9.68 -2.19 -12.75
CA PHE A 80 10.72 -1.34 -13.37
C PHE A 80 11.38 -0.32 -12.44
N MET A 81 10.77 0.03 -11.32
CA MET A 81 11.35 0.94 -10.34
C MET A 81 12.22 0.24 -9.30
N ASP A 82 12.12 -1.09 -9.19
CA ASP A 82 12.89 -1.84 -8.21
C ASP A 82 14.28 -2.14 -8.74
N GLU A 83 15.26 -1.80 -7.92
CA GLU A 83 16.67 -2.05 -8.14
C GLU A 83 17.25 -2.77 -6.93
N GLY A 84 18.11 -3.75 -7.17
CA GLY A 84 18.77 -4.54 -6.15
C GLY A 84 20.26 -4.76 -6.43
N ILE A 85 20.93 -5.36 -5.48
CA ILE A 85 22.34 -5.75 -5.58
C ILE A 85 22.47 -7.18 -5.03
N MET A 86 22.97 -8.10 -5.84
CA MET A 86 23.30 -9.45 -5.39
C MET A 86 24.48 -9.43 -4.40
N ALA A 87 24.63 -10.49 -3.62
CA ALA A 87 25.75 -10.62 -2.66
C ALA A 87 27.13 -10.52 -3.31
N ASP A 88 27.25 -10.89 -4.59
CA ASP A 88 28.49 -10.78 -5.38
C ASP A 88 28.72 -9.35 -5.95
N GLY A 89 27.81 -8.42 -5.75
CA GLY A 89 27.86 -7.05 -6.24
C GLY A 89 27.20 -6.82 -7.60
N THR A 90 26.60 -7.86 -8.22
CA THR A 90 25.85 -7.72 -9.47
C THR A 90 24.60 -6.88 -9.22
N ARG A 91 24.36 -5.86 -10.05
CA ARG A 91 23.15 -5.04 -9.99
C ARG A 91 22.01 -5.71 -10.73
N THR A 92 20.82 -5.65 -10.15
CA THR A 92 19.57 -6.16 -10.70
C THR A 92 18.55 -5.05 -10.82
N LYS A 93 17.60 -5.20 -11.74
CA LYS A 93 16.53 -4.23 -11.97
C LYS A 93 15.31 -4.91 -12.57
N GLY A 94 14.15 -4.54 -12.08
CA GLY A 94 12.89 -5.00 -12.64
C GLY A 94 12.54 -4.36 -13.99
N GLU A 95 11.61 -4.96 -14.71
CA GLU A 95 11.38 -4.66 -16.13
C GLU A 95 10.01 -4.04 -16.41
N HIS A 96 8.92 -4.51 -15.75
CA HIS A 96 7.56 -4.24 -16.15
C HIS A 96 7.01 -2.94 -15.57
N GLY A 97 6.33 -2.14 -16.37
CA GLY A 97 5.63 -0.92 -15.95
C GLY A 97 4.14 -1.14 -15.62
N ARG A 98 3.60 -2.31 -15.98
CA ARG A 98 2.21 -2.71 -15.78
C ARG A 98 2.09 -4.21 -15.67
N ALA A 99 0.94 -4.72 -15.26
CA ALA A 99 0.67 -6.16 -15.24
C ALA A 99 0.87 -6.80 -16.64
N VAL A 100 1.24 -8.07 -16.67
CA VAL A 100 1.56 -8.77 -17.93
C VAL A 100 0.34 -8.98 -18.83
N SER A 101 -0.86 -9.10 -18.25
CA SER A 101 -2.11 -9.25 -18.98
C SER A 101 -3.33 -8.98 -18.08
N LYS A 102 -4.49 -8.74 -18.69
CA LYS A 102 -5.77 -8.63 -17.99
C LYS A 102 -6.09 -9.91 -17.21
N ASP A 103 -5.93 -11.07 -17.85
CA ASP A 103 -6.17 -12.37 -17.22
C ASP A 103 -5.28 -12.60 -15.98
N SER A 104 -4.05 -12.10 -16.00
CA SER A 104 -3.16 -12.14 -14.84
C SER A 104 -3.69 -11.30 -13.69
N VAL A 105 -4.16 -10.07 -13.98
CA VAL A 105 -4.76 -9.17 -12.97
C VAL A 105 -5.99 -9.82 -12.35
N GLU A 106 -6.91 -10.34 -13.18
CA GLU A 106 -8.13 -11.00 -12.70
C GLU A 106 -7.81 -12.20 -11.80
N LYS A 107 -6.84 -13.05 -12.20
CA LYS A 107 -6.39 -14.21 -11.39
C LYS A 107 -5.73 -13.79 -10.08
N CYS A 108 -4.84 -12.80 -10.10
CA CYS A 108 -4.20 -12.32 -8.88
C CYS A 108 -5.23 -11.70 -7.93
N THR A 109 -6.15 -10.88 -8.46
CA THR A 109 -7.22 -10.28 -7.66
C THR A 109 -8.13 -11.35 -7.04
N GLU A 110 -8.62 -12.30 -7.86
CA GLU A 110 -9.45 -13.41 -7.37
C GLU A 110 -8.73 -14.25 -6.29
N GLY A 111 -7.44 -14.56 -6.52
CA GLY A 111 -6.62 -15.32 -5.59
C GLY A 111 -6.38 -14.58 -4.27
N ALA A 112 -6.06 -13.29 -4.33
CA ALA A 112 -5.89 -12.44 -3.16
C ALA A 112 -7.19 -12.36 -2.33
N LEU A 113 -8.31 -12.05 -2.98
CA LEU A 113 -9.62 -11.97 -2.33
C LEU A 113 -10.09 -13.34 -1.82
N GLY A 114 -9.79 -14.43 -2.54
CA GLY A 114 -10.06 -15.80 -2.12
C GLY A 114 -9.28 -16.19 -0.85
N THR A 115 -8.04 -15.76 -0.74
CA THR A 115 -7.21 -15.94 0.46
C THR A 115 -7.86 -15.24 1.66
N ILE A 116 -8.22 -13.97 1.53
CA ILE A 116 -8.87 -13.20 2.61
C ILE A 116 -10.23 -13.79 2.99
N ALA A 117 -11.03 -14.24 2.03
CA ALA A 117 -12.36 -14.80 2.28
C ALA A 117 -12.34 -16.05 3.16
N SER A 118 -11.22 -16.76 3.27
CA SER A 118 -11.05 -17.97 4.07
C SER A 118 -10.07 -17.82 5.25
N LEU A 119 -9.54 -16.62 5.47
CA LEU A 119 -8.39 -16.38 6.33
C LEU A 119 -8.69 -16.65 7.82
N ASN A 120 -9.90 -16.40 8.28
CA ASN A 120 -10.32 -16.64 9.64
C ASN A 120 -11.06 -17.99 9.77
N ASN A 121 -10.29 -19.10 9.81
CA ASN A 121 -10.85 -20.46 9.95
C ASN A 121 -11.95 -20.79 8.90
N GLY A 122 -11.73 -20.38 7.64
CA GLY A 122 -12.66 -20.62 6.54
C GLY A 122 -13.71 -19.52 6.33
N THR A 123 -13.61 -18.41 7.06
CA THR A 123 -14.44 -17.20 6.87
C THR A 123 -13.56 -15.97 6.68
N ALA A 124 -14.14 -14.87 6.20
CA ALA A 124 -13.44 -13.59 6.15
C ALA A 124 -13.23 -13.01 7.58
N PRO A 125 -12.18 -12.20 7.79
CA PRO A 125 -12.03 -11.41 9.02
C PRO A 125 -13.14 -10.36 9.18
N ASP A 126 -13.35 -9.89 10.43
CA ASP A 126 -14.35 -8.84 10.74
C ASP A 126 -14.00 -7.49 10.10
N PHE A 127 -12.69 -7.23 9.89
CA PHE A 127 -12.14 -6.03 9.25
C PHE A 127 -11.10 -6.43 8.21
N MET A 128 -11.14 -5.82 7.05
CA MET A 128 -10.21 -6.12 5.95
C MET A 128 -9.65 -4.81 5.39
N LEU A 129 -8.33 -4.67 5.45
CA LEU A 129 -7.60 -3.51 4.96
C LEU A 129 -6.82 -3.91 3.71
N PHE A 130 -7.08 -3.23 2.59
CA PHE A 130 -6.37 -3.46 1.34
C PHE A 130 -5.60 -2.20 0.92
N GLN A 131 -4.44 -2.39 0.31
CA GLN A 131 -3.63 -1.35 -0.31
C GLN A 131 -3.42 -1.68 -1.79
N GLU A 132 -3.11 -0.67 -2.59
CA GLU A 132 -2.93 -0.77 -4.04
C GLU A 132 -4.12 -1.38 -4.79
N VAL A 133 -5.32 -0.92 -4.45
CA VAL A 133 -6.57 -1.38 -5.08
C VAL A 133 -6.90 -0.44 -6.24
N ASP A 134 -6.82 -0.91 -7.46
CA ASP A 134 -7.15 -0.13 -8.65
C ASP A 134 -8.68 -0.10 -8.90
N ARG A 135 -9.20 1.12 -9.12
CA ARG A 135 -10.59 1.32 -9.55
C ARG A 135 -10.68 1.37 -11.08
N ASN A 136 -9.74 2.09 -11.71
CA ASN A 136 -9.68 2.23 -13.17
C ASN A 136 -8.27 2.68 -13.59
N SER A 137 -7.42 1.75 -13.99
CA SER A 137 -6.01 2.04 -14.31
C SER A 137 -5.55 1.28 -15.55
N ASP A 138 -4.73 1.95 -16.39
CA ASP A 138 -4.10 1.28 -17.53
C ASP A 138 -3.16 0.15 -17.09
N ARG A 139 -2.45 0.33 -15.97
CA ARG A 139 -1.50 -0.65 -15.42
C ARG A 139 -2.13 -1.99 -15.05
N SER A 140 -3.42 -1.99 -14.72
CA SER A 140 -4.23 -3.18 -14.40
C SER A 140 -5.29 -3.49 -15.47
N TYR A 141 -5.11 -3.00 -16.71
CA TYR A 141 -6.02 -3.26 -17.84
C TYR A 141 -7.48 -2.88 -17.55
N HIS A 142 -7.70 -1.83 -16.75
CA HIS A 142 -9.02 -1.34 -16.34
C HIS A 142 -9.87 -2.36 -15.57
N VAL A 143 -9.24 -3.36 -14.93
CA VAL A 143 -9.92 -4.24 -13.99
C VAL A 143 -10.33 -3.41 -12.78
N ASN A 144 -11.63 -3.40 -12.45
CA ASN A 144 -12.15 -2.68 -11.30
C ASN A 144 -12.06 -3.55 -10.05
N GLN A 145 -10.89 -3.54 -9.41
CA GLN A 145 -10.63 -4.35 -8.20
C GLN A 145 -11.48 -3.90 -7.00
N VAL A 146 -11.88 -2.62 -6.94
CA VAL A 146 -12.82 -2.13 -5.91
C VAL A 146 -14.15 -2.86 -6.05
N GLN A 147 -14.72 -2.90 -7.26
CA GLN A 147 -16.00 -3.58 -7.52
C GLN A 147 -15.90 -5.10 -7.29
N GLU A 148 -14.78 -5.73 -7.68
CA GLU A 148 -14.57 -7.16 -7.44
C GLU A 148 -14.50 -7.47 -5.93
N THR A 149 -13.83 -6.62 -5.16
CA THR A 149 -13.74 -6.73 -3.69
C THR A 149 -15.12 -6.57 -3.05
N GLU A 150 -15.89 -5.55 -3.42
CA GLU A 150 -17.26 -5.33 -2.93
C GLU A 150 -18.20 -6.47 -3.30
N SER A 151 -18.05 -7.04 -4.50
CA SER A 151 -18.84 -8.18 -4.96
C SER A 151 -18.52 -9.44 -4.15
N LYS A 152 -17.23 -9.67 -3.83
CA LYS A 152 -16.75 -10.80 -3.03
C LYS A 152 -17.23 -10.72 -1.58
N PHE A 153 -17.22 -9.53 -0.98
CA PHE A 153 -17.61 -9.26 0.40
C PHE A 153 -18.90 -8.44 0.45
N SER A 154 -19.91 -8.87 -0.28
CA SER A 154 -21.13 -8.11 -0.57
C SER A 154 -22.04 -7.85 0.65
N GLN A 155 -21.71 -8.41 1.83
CA GLN A 155 -22.43 -8.14 3.09
C GLN A 155 -21.72 -7.12 3.97
N ASP A 156 -20.51 -6.66 3.58
CA ASP A 156 -19.67 -5.77 4.37
C ASP A 156 -19.84 -4.31 3.95
N ALA A 157 -19.67 -3.40 4.91
CA ALA A 157 -19.46 -1.98 4.61
C ALA A 157 -18.12 -1.83 3.90
N SER A 158 -18.04 -0.90 2.94
CA SER A 158 -16.87 -0.64 2.11
C SER A 158 -16.54 0.85 2.09
N TYR A 159 -15.29 1.19 2.36
CA TYR A 159 -14.76 2.55 2.39
C TYR A 159 -13.53 2.61 1.50
N PHE A 160 -13.52 3.50 0.50
CA PHE A 160 -12.41 3.66 -0.45
C PHE A 160 -11.79 5.05 -0.34
N ALA A 161 -10.49 5.12 -0.07
CA ALA A 161 -9.69 6.35 -0.04
C ALA A 161 -8.70 6.37 -1.21
N GLN A 162 -8.99 7.18 -2.23
CA GLN A 162 -8.07 7.37 -3.36
C GLN A 162 -6.72 7.89 -2.87
N ASN A 163 -5.63 7.29 -3.30
CA ASN A 163 -4.26 7.69 -2.97
C ASN A 163 -3.31 7.75 -4.17
N PHE A 164 -3.80 7.41 -5.36
CA PHE A 164 -3.06 7.58 -6.59
C PHE A 164 -4.00 7.94 -7.72
N HIS A 165 -3.82 9.15 -8.26
CA HIS A 165 -4.51 9.62 -9.44
C HIS A 165 -3.50 10.30 -10.36
N THR A 166 -3.41 9.83 -11.60
CA THR A 166 -2.53 10.45 -12.59
C THR A 166 -3.13 10.38 -13.99
N GLY A 167 -2.77 11.34 -14.84
CA GLY A 167 -2.95 11.23 -16.28
C GLY A 167 -2.03 10.16 -16.86
N PHE A 168 -2.12 9.92 -18.18
CA PHE A 168 -1.36 8.87 -18.85
C PHE A 168 0.15 9.08 -18.72
N LEU A 169 0.82 8.20 -17.97
CA LEU A 169 2.28 8.17 -17.79
C LEU A 169 2.92 7.34 -18.89
N ALA A 170 3.58 8.03 -19.85
CA ALA A 170 4.26 7.42 -20.99
C ALA A 170 5.65 6.86 -20.62
N TYR A 171 5.75 6.17 -19.49
CA TYR A 171 6.96 5.54 -18.96
C TYR A 171 6.58 4.34 -18.12
N PRO A 172 7.40 3.24 -18.08
CA PRO A 172 8.58 2.98 -18.92
C PRO A 172 8.20 2.67 -20.38
N ILE A 173 9.16 2.78 -21.29
CA ILE A 173 8.96 2.44 -22.72
C ILE A 173 9.50 1.02 -22.95
N PRO A 174 8.76 0.12 -23.63
CA PRO A 174 7.46 0.33 -24.31
C PRO A 174 6.22 0.02 -23.44
N GLU A 175 6.37 -0.43 -22.20
CA GLU A 175 5.28 -0.84 -21.31
C GLU A 175 4.83 0.33 -20.42
N PHE A 176 4.06 1.25 -21.01
CA PHE A 176 3.62 2.43 -20.28
C PHE A 176 2.78 2.08 -19.05
N HIS A 177 3.09 2.74 -17.92
CA HIS A 177 2.30 2.65 -16.70
C HIS A 177 0.86 3.16 -16.91
N GLY A 178 0.71 4.19 -17.77
CA GLY A 178 -0.59 4.73 -18.16
C GLY A 178 -1.23 5.62 -17.11
N SER A 179 -2.53 5.81 -17.20
CA SER A 179 -3.34 6.52 -16.20
C SER A 179 -3.68 5.60 -15.03
N VAL A 180 -3.78 6.18 -13.84
CA VAL A 180 -4.07 5.41 -12.61
C VAL A 180 -5.19 6.09 -11.83
N ASP A 181 -6.11 5.27 -11.31
CA ASP A 181 -7.08 5.59 -10.28
C ASP A 181 -7.09 4.44 -9.27
N ALA A 182 -6.41 4.64 -8.14
CA ALA A 182 -6.18 3.60 -7.15
C ALA A 182 -6.25 4.16 -5.71
N GLY A 183 -6.38 3.27 -4.73
CA GLY A 183 -6.49 3.69 -3.35
C GLY A 183 -6.31 2.60 -2.31
N LEU A 184 -6.66 2.98 -1.09
CA LEU A 184 -6.81 2.11 0.07
C LEU A 184 -8.28 1.72 0.19
N MET A 185 -8.54 0.50 0.64
CA MET A 185 -9.89 0.02 0.86
C MET A 185 -10.01 -0.60 2.25
N THR A 186 -11.04 -0.24 2.99
CA THR A 186 -11.38 -0.86 4.28
C THR A 186 -12.78 -1.41 4.21
N LEU A 187 -12.91 -2.73 4.47
CA LEU A 187 -14.21 -3.38 4.59
C LEU A 187 -14.43 -3.87 6.01
N SER A 188 -15.68 -3.96 6.43
CA SER A 188 -16.03 -4.52 7.74
C SER A 188 -17.46 -5.02 7.80
N ASN A 189 -17.68 -6.06 8.64
CA ASN A 189 -19.01 -6.54 9.00
C ASN A 189 -19.70 -5.65 10.07
N VAL A 190 -19.10 -4.51 10.39
CA VAL A 190 -19.62 -3.48 11.29
C VAL A 190 -19.71 -2.16 10.54
N THR A 191 -20.84 -1.46 10.63
CA THR A 191 -20.99 -0.13 10.04
C THR A 191 -20.24 0.92 10.88
N ALA A 192 -19.30 1.64 10.27
CA ALA A 192 -18.58 2.72 10.92
C ALA A 192 -19.47 3.95 11.14
N ALA A 193 -19.20 4.70 12.21
CA ALA A 193 -19.81 6.00 12.44
C ALA A 193 -19.21 7.08 11.53
N GLU A 194 -17.92 6.98 11.22
CA GLU A 194 -17.19 7.92 10.37
C GLU A 194 -16.01 7.23 9.70
N SER A 195 -15.71 7.63 8.45
CA SER A 195 -14.46 7.30 7.79
C SER A 195 -13.88 8.55 7.14
N THR A 196 -12.56 8.77 7.32
CA THR A 196 -11.87 9.98 6.88
C THR A 196 -10.53 9.62 6.24
N ARG A 197 -10.27 10.19 5.04
CA ARG A 197 -8.97 10.16 4.39
C ARG A 197 -8.07 11.26 4.96
N ARG A 198 -6.84 10.91 5.33
CA ARG A 198 -5.80 11.85 5.76
C ARG A 198 -4.60 11.76 4.83
N SER A 199 -4.20 12.89 4.26
CA SER A 199 -3.05 12.95 3.35
C SER A 199 -1.74 12.91 4.11
N TYR A 200 -0.86 11.99 3.74
CA TYR A 200 0.53 12.07 4.17
C TYR A 200 1.30 13.20 3.46
N PRO A 201 2.35 13.77 4.09
CA PRO A 201 3.35 14.55 3.37
C PRO A 201 4.00 13.71 2.27
N VAL A 202 4.16 14.30 1.08
CA VAL A 202 4.81 13.69 -0.09
C VAL A 202 5.69 14.70 -0.79
N ASP A 203 6.58 14.25 -1.70
CA ASP A 203 7.41 15.15 -2.51
C ASP A 203 6.53 15.99 -3.44
N GLN A 204 6.70 17.31 -3.37
CA GLN A 204 5.96 18.27 -4.18
C GLN A 204 6.80 18.88 -5.30
N SER A 205 7.98 18.34 -5.56
CA SER A 205 8.82 18.82 -6.67
C SER A 205 8.08 18.67 -8.00
N PHE A 206 8.43 19.54 -8.95
CA PHE A 206 7.63 19.71 -10.17
C PHE A 206 7.43 18.40 -10.96
N PHE A 207 8.46 17.56 -11.03
CA PHE A 207 8.34 16.29 -11.76
C PHE A 207 7.81 15.15 -10.87
N ALA A 208 8.27 15.02 -9.63
CA ALA A 208 7.86 13.95 -8.73
C ALA A 208 6.33 13.93 -8.53
N LYS A 209 5.70 15.09 -8.41
CA LYS A 209 4.24 15.21 -8.19
C LYS A 209 3.36 14.52 -9.24
N PHE A 210 3.89 14.23 -10.45
CA PHE A 210 3.13 13.55 -11.50
C PHE A 210 3.24 12.02 -11.43
N PHE A 211 4.29 11.53 -10.76
CA PHE A 211 4.63 10.10 -10.73
C PHE A 211 4.49 9.48 -9.34
N ASP A 212 4.53 10.29 -8.28
CA ASP A 212 4.41 9.83 -6.91
C ASP A 212 2.93 9.78 -6.47
N LEU A 213 2.63 8.82 -5.59
CA LEU A 213 1.30 8.66 -5.02
C LEU A 213 0.97 9.82 -4.07
N ASP A 214 -0.31 10.20 -4.03
CA ASP A 214 -0.89 11.02 -2.97
C ASP A 214 -1.09 10.18 -1.70
N ARG A 215 0.03 9.67 -1.16
CA ARG A 215 0.05 8.78 0.01
C ARG A 215 -0.89 9.25 1.09
N CYS A 216 -1.62 8.34 1.68
CA CYS A 216 -2.59 8.65 2.72
C CYS A 216 -2.73 7.49 3.72
N PHE A 217 -3.44 7.78 4.78
CA PHE A 217 -4.07 6.78 5.63
C PHE A 217 -5.56 7.07 5.76
N MET A 218 -6.35 6.05 5.99
CA MET A 218 -7.78 6.14 6.22
C MET A 218 -8.06 5.82 7.69
N ILE A 219 -8.79 6.70 8.37
CA ILE A 219 -9.26 6.53 9.75
C ILE A 219 -10.71 6.13 9.69
N THR A 220 -11.06 4.95 10.17
CA THR A 220 -12.44 4.48 10.26
C THR A 220 -12.80 4.26 11.72
N ARG A 221 -13.91 4.86 12.19
CA ARG A 221 -14.31 4.93 13.59
C ARG A 221 -15.52 4.05 13.86
N TYR A 222 -15.38 3.18 14.84
CA TYR A 222 -16.44 2.29 15.27
C TYR A 222 -16.74 2.53 16.76
N PRO A 223 -17.97 2.97 17.11
CA PRO A 223 -18.36 3.12 18.52
C PRO A 223 -18.20 1.83 19.30
N THR A 224 -17.79 1.93 20.55
CA THR A 224 -17.74 0.82 21.49
C THR A 224 -18.83 0.91 22.55
N ASN A 225 -19.15 -0.19 23.19
CA ASN A 225 -20.23 -0.23 24.20
C ASN A 225 -19.86 0.42 25.55
N ASP A 226 -18.62 0.89 25.71
CA ASP A 226 -18.15 1.61 26.91
C ASP A 226 -18.07 3.16 26.69
N GLY A 227 -18.51 3.65 25.54
CA GLY A 227 -18.55 5.07 25.22
C GLY A 227 -17.28 5.65 24.57
N HIS A 228 -16.32 4.78 24.23
CA HIS A 228 -15.14 5.12 23.42
C HIS A 228 -15.33 4.67 21.97
N GLU A 229 -14.25 4.67 21.20
CA GLU A 229 -14.22 4.20 19.81
C GLU A 229 -13.06 3.22 19.58
N LEU A 230 -13.29 2.23 18.72
CA LEU A 230 -12.20 1.61 17.97
C LEU A 230 -11.87 2.54 16.80
N VAL A 231 -10.65 3.06 16.78
CA VAL A 231 -10.08 3.85 15.70
C VAL A 231 -9.19 2.93 14.87
N LEU A 232 -9.73 2.45 13.75
CA LEU A 232 -9.03 1.58 12.82
C LEU A 232 -8.39 2.42 11.72
N ILE A 233 -7.08 2.27 11.55
CA ILE A 233 -6.29 3.03 10.56
C ILE A 233 -5.76 2.07 9.51
N ASN A 234 -6.08 2.32 8.22
CA ASN A 234 -5.48 1.67 7.07
C ASN A 234 -4.43 2.61 6.48
N SER A 235 -3.17 2.21 6.45
CA SER A 235 -2.03 3.04 6.08
C SER A 235 -1.25 2.44 4.90
N HIS A 236 -0.74 3.32 4.01
CA HIS A 236 0.26 2.95 3.02
C HIS A 236 1.30 4.08 2.90
N MET A 237 2.48 3.87 3.50
CA MET A 237 3.58 4.84 3.52
C MET A 237 4.39 4.81 2.22
N SER A 238 5.24 5.82 2.03
CA SER A 238 6.11 5.91 0.84
C SER A 238 7.13 4.78 0.78
N ALA A 239 7.28 4.15 -0.39
CA ALA A 239 8.27 3.12 -0.67
C ALA A 239 9.64 3.73 -1.03
N TYR A 240 9.70 4.51 -2.11
CA TYR A 240 10.92 5.03 -2.71
C TYR A 240 11.29 6.39 -2.13
N ASP A 241 11.82 6.40 -0.89
CA ASP A 241 12.23 7.62 -0.18
C ASP A 241 13.71 7.54 0.16
N ALA A 242 14.56 7.97 -0.78
CA ALA A 242 16.00 8.01 -0.59
C ALA A 242 16.36 8.86 0.65
N GLY A 243 16.94 8.21 1.65
CA GLY A 243 17.31 8.84 2.93
C GLY A 243 16.18 8.94 3.96
N GLY A 244 14.98 8.41 3.70
CA GLY A 244 13.88 8.27 4.67
C GLY A 244 13.24 9.58 5.14
N THR A 245 13.53 10.71 4.48
CA THR A 245 13.09 12.04 4.95
C THR A 245 11.57 12.19 4.88
N MET A 246 10.95 11.67 3.83
CA MET A 246 9.51 11.77 3.65
C MET A 246 8.79 10.81 4.60
N ARG A 247 9.27 9.58 4.73
CA ARG A 247 8.76 8.60 5.69
C ARG A 247 8.82 9.10 7.12
N ALA A 248 9.91 9.79 7.50
CA ALA A 248 10.03 10.40 8.83
C ALA A 248 8.92 11.44 9.09
N LYS A 249 8.57 12.26 8.09
CA LYS A 249 7.45 13.23 8.19
C LYS A 249 6.09 12.52 8.24
N GLN A 250 5.90 11.46 7.47
CA GLN A 250 4.68 10.65 7.48
C GLN A 250 4.49 9.98 8.85
N LEU A 251 5.54 9.40 9.40
CA LEU A 251 5.52 8.79 10.73
C LEU A 251 5.24 9.84 11.82
N ALA A 252 5.83 11.03 11.73
CA ALA A 252 5.56 12.12 12.69
C ALA A 252 4.08 12.51 12.69
N MET A 253 3.45 12.62 11.52
CA MET A 253 2.01 12.89 11.38
C MET A 253 1.16 11.77 11.97
N LEU A 254 1.49 10.51 11.68
CA LEU A 254 0.78 9.36 12.23
C LEU A 254 0.89 9.35 13.77
N ARG A 255 2.09 9.55 14.32
CA ARG A 255 2.33 9.62 15.77
C ARG A 255 1.44 10.66 16.46
N GLU A 256 1.25 11.82 15.85
CA GLU A 256 0.35 12.85 16.37
C GLU A 256 -1.09 12.33 16.46
N VAL A 257 -1.59 11.68 15.40
CA VAL A 257 -2.95 11.08 15.39
C VAL A 257 -3.08 9.99 16.45
N LEU A 258 -2.11 9.05 16.51
CA LEU A 258 -2.11 7.97 17.50
C LEU A 258 -2.18 8.55 18.92
N THR A 259 -1.34 9.54 19.24
CA THR A 259 -1.30 10.20 20.55
C THR A 259 -2.63 10.89 20.90
N GLN A 260 -3.21 11.64 19.94
CA GLN A 260 -4.48 12.34 20.13
C GLN A 260 -5.64 11.36 20.38
N GLU A 261 -5.71 10.28 19.63
CA GLU A 261 -6.78 9.29 19.79
C GLU A 261 -6.65 8.52 21.11
N ARG A 262 -5.42 8.13 21.50
CA ARG A 262 -5.20 7.47 22.78
C ARG A 262 -5.51 8.38 23.98
N ALA A 263 -5.22 9.66 23.86
CA ALA A 263 -5.53 10.65 24.91
C ALA A 263 -7.05 10.84 25.14
N LYS A 264 -7.88 10.53 24.12
CA LYS A 264 -9.35 10.49 24.25
C LYS A 264 -9.87 9.21 24.94
N GLY A 265 -8.99 8.25 25.23
CA GLY A 265 -9.35 6.94 25.76
C GLY A 265 -9.69 5.90 24.70
N ASN A 266 -9.60 6.24 23.42
CA ASN A 266 -9.93 5.35 22.32
C ASN A 266 -8.99 4.14 22.23
N TYR A 267 -9.48 3.09 21.61
CA TYR A 267 -8.74 1.91 21.22
C TYR A 267 -8.21 2.13 19.82
N VAL A 268 -6.89 2.09 19.63
CA VAL A 268 -6.30 2.42 18.33
C VAL A 268 -5.57 1.21 17.76
N ILE A 269 -5.96 0.85 16.54
CA ILE A 269 -5.32 -0.20 15.75
C ILE A 269 -4.97 0.40 14.38
N ALA A 270 -3.68 0.43 14.04
CA ALA A 270 -3.22 0.85 12.74
C ALA A 270 -2.57 -0.33 12.02
N GLY A 271 -3.07 -0.66 10.84
CA GLY A 271 -2.55 -1.70 9.97
C GLY A 271 -2.27 -1.17 8.58
N GLY A 272 -1.47 -1.88 7.83
CA GLY A 272 -1.16 -1.54 6.45
C GLY A 272 0.22 -1.93 6.02
N ASP A 273 0.61 -1.38 4.87
CA ASP A 273 1.96 -1.43 4.35
C ASP A 273 2.74 -0.19 4.83
N TRP A 274 3.72 -0.44 5.69
CA TRP A 274 4.54 0.61 6.29
C TRP A 274 5.75 1.00 5.44
N ASN A 275 6.09 0.18 4.45
CA ASN A 275 7.33 0.29 3.67
C ASN A 275 8.59 0.42 4.56
N HIS A 276 8.51 -0.14 5.77
CA HIS A 276 9.59 -0.25 6.75
C HIS A 276 9.63 -1.67 7.28
N ALA A 277 10.82 -2.21 7.47
CA ALA A 277 10.99 -3.49 8.12
C ALA A 277 10.47 -3.42 9.56
N LEU A 278 9.56 -4.30 9.93
CA LEU A 278 8.91 -4.36 11.23
C LEU A 278 9.56 -5.42 12.12
N ALA A 279 9.50 -5.20 13.43
CA ALA A 279 9.81 -6.20 14.46
C ALA A 279 11.18 -6.89 14.29
N GLY A 280 12.16 -6.21 13.71
CA GLY A 280 13.51 -6.74 13.50
C GLY A 280 13.66 -7.64 12.27
N SER A 281 12.76 -7.55 11.29
CA SER A 281 12.77 -8.42 10.09
C SER A 281 13.77 -8.00 9.00
N LEU A 282 14.47 -6.87 9.15
CA LEU A 282 15.34 -6.27 8.13
C LEU A 282 16.34 -7.25 7.50
N SER A 283 16.90 -8.14 8.30
CA SER A 283 17.87 -9.15 7.86
C SER A 283 17.53 -10.55 8.39
N LEU A 284 16.25 -10.83 8.60
CA LEU A 284 15.82 -12.05 9.26
C LEU A 284 15.80 -13.25 8.32
N TYR A 285 15.45 -13.01 7.05
CA TYR A 285 15.24 -14.08 6.08
C TYR A 285 16.50 -14.32 5.21
N PRO A 286 16.81 -15.56 4.85
CA PRO A 286 17.90 -15.88 3.92
C PRO A 286 17.66 -15.22 2.56
N SER A 287 18.74 -14.66 1.97
CA SER A 287 18.73 -14.06 0.64
C SER A 287 20.13 -14.10 0.03
N ASP A 288 20.22 -14.19 -1.31
CA ASP A 288 21.44 -13.96 -2.07
C ASP A 288 21.61 -12.50 -2.51
N GLN A 289 20.72 -11.60 -2.05
CA GLN A 289 20.78 -10.17 -2.29
C GLN A 289 21.23 -9.41 -1.05
N GLN A 290 21.83 -8.25 -1.27
CA GLN A 290 22.08 -7.27 -0.20
C GLN A 290 20.75 -6.64 0.22
N ILE A 291 20.69 -6.08 1.43
CA ILE A 291 19.53 -5.33 1.90
C ILE A 291 19.35 -4.10 0.98
N PRO A 292 18.19 -3.93 0.34
CA PRO A 292 17.95 -2.80 -0.55
C PRO A 292 17.98 -1.46 0.20
N ASP A 293 18.48 -0.40 -0.46
CA ASP A 293 18.60 0.94 0.12
C ASP A 293 17.26 1.57 0.50
N TRP A 294 16.15 1.09 -0.07
CA TRP A 294 14.82 1.60 0.23
C TRP A 294 14.27 1.12 1.57
N VAL A 295 14.77 0.01 2.12
CA VAL A 295 14.27 -0.56 3.37
C VAL A 295 14.88 0.16 4.57
N ALA A 296 14.03 0.78 5.38
CA ALA A 296 14.38 1.28 6.71
C ALA A 296 13.66 0.45 7.77
N GLU A 297 14.11 0.46 9.01
CA GLU A 297 13.46 -0.24 10.12
C GLU A 297 12.54 0.70 10.89
N LEU A 298 11.33 0.24 11.24
CA LEU A 298 10.42 0.89 12.18
C LEU A 298 10.48 0.15 13.51
N LYS A 299 10.88 0.86 14.56
CA LYS A 299 11.04 0.33 15.92
C LYS A 299 9.96 0.88 16.85
N ASP A 300 9.70 0.20 17.95
CA ASP A 300 8.78 0.69 18.99
C ASP A 300 9.21 2.04 19.54
N SER A 301 10.54 2.32 19.60
CA SER A 301 11.07 3.64 20.01
C SER A 301 10.67 4.78 19.07
N ASP A 302 10.25 4.48 17.85
CA ASP A 302 9.79 5.45 16.87
C ASP A 302 8.31 5.78 17.02
N LEU A 303 7.58 5.00 17.85
CA LEU A 303 6.15 5.16 18.14
C LEU A 303 5.93 6.05 19.38
N PRO A 304 4.72 6.60 19.57
CA PRO A 304 4.37 7.27 20.82
C PRO A 304 4.33 6.28 21.99
N GLU A 305 4.49 6.81 23.21
CA GLU A 305 4.27 6.02 24.43
C GLU A 305 2.87 5.36 24.43
N GLY A 306 2.80 4.10 24.87
CA GLY A 306 1.57 3.32 24.86
C GLY A 306 1.25 2.67 23.51
N PHE A 307 2.16 2.68 22.53
CA PHE A 307 2.00 1.98 21.27
C PHE A 307 3.16 1.02 21.00
N SER A 308 2.88 -0.08 20.32
CA SER A 308 3.89 -1.04 19.89
C SER A 308 3.54 -1.69 18.55
N VAL A 309 4.56 -2.12 17.83
CA VAL A 309 4.41 -3.04 16.70
C VAL A 309 4.12 -4.43 17.24
N VAL A 310 3.04 -5.04 16.79
CA VAL A 310 2.73 -6.43 17.19
C VAL A 310 3.57 -7.38 16.35
N LYS A 311 4.49 -8.08 17.00
CA LYS A 311 5.32 -9.09 16.34
C LYS A 311 4.47 -10.29 15.97
N ALA A 312 4.54 -10.74 14.71
CA ALA A 312 3.85 -11.94 14.27
C ALA A 312 4.42 -13.19 14.95
N ASP A 313 3.53 -14.11 15.36
CA ASP A 313 3.90 -15.36 16.03
C ASP A 313 4.84 -16.22 15.18
N ASN A 314 4.69 -16.14 13.85
CA ASN A 314 5.49 -16.86 12.85
C ASN A 314 6.44 -15.95 12.04
N LEU A 315 6.82 -14.79 12.58
CA LEU A 315 7.69 -13.82 11.92
C LEU A 315 8.99 -14.44 11.40
N ALA A 316 9.55 -15.43 12.11
CA ALA A 316 10.81 -16.06 11.72
C ALA A 316 10.72 -16.90 10.42
N ASP A 317 9.51 -17.33 10.05
CA ASP A 317 9.28 -18.30 8.98
C ASP A 317 8.63 -17.69 7.74
N VAL A 318 7.79 -16.64 7.93
CA VAL A 318 6.94 -16.08 6.88
C VAL A 318 7.16 -14.57 6.76
N PRO A 319 7.83 -14.10 5.70
CA PRO A 319 7.92 -12.68 5.37
C PRO A 319 6.59 -12.15 4.83
N SER A 320 6.37 -10.84 4.93
CA SER A 320 5.19 -10.21 4.31
C SER A 320 5.45 -9.56 2.96
N CYS A 321 6.70 -9.31 2.59
CA CYS A 321 7.04 -8.63 1.34
C CYS A 321 8.33 -9.20 0.73
N ARG A 322 8.41 -9.17 -0.60
CA ARG A 322 9.59 -9.53 -1.40
C ARG A 322 10.12 -8.35 -2.21
N GLY A 323 11.36 -8.41 -2.64
CA GLY A 323 11.90 -7.53 -3.68
C GLY A 323 11.36 -7.91 -5.06
N ASP A 324 11.27 -6.91 -5.96
CA ASP A 324 10.70 -7.04 -7.30
C ASP A 324 11.68 -6.69 -8.42
N ASP A 325 12.95 -6.62 -8.10
CA ASP A 325 14.05 -6.42 -9.05
C ASP A 325 14.44 -7.70 -9.80
N ILE A 326 14.10 -8.87 -9.22
CA ILE A 326 14.25 -10.21 -9.83
C ILE A 326 13.00 -11.06 -9.55
N PRO A 327 12.71 -12.11 -10.36
CA PRO A 327 11.68 -13.10 -10.06
C PRO A 327 11.85 -13.73 -8.68
N TYR A 328 10.74 -13.97 -8.00
CA TYR A 328 10.77 -14.55 -6.66
C TYR A 328 11.28 -15.98 -6.65
N THR A 329 12.28 -16.21 -5.83
CA THR A 329 12.76 -17.55 -5.46
C THR A 329 13.09 -17.55 -3.98
N LYS A 330 12.43 -18.43 -3.21
CA LYS A 330 12.60 -18.54 -1.75
C LYS A 330 14.06 -18.75 -1.37
N GLY A 331 14.57 -17.90 -0.49
CA GLY A 331 15.96 -17.93 -0.02
C GLY A 331 16.99 -17.31 -0.99
N HIS A 332 16.55 -16.84 -2.15
CA HIS A 332 17.39 -16.16 -3.15
C HIS A 332 17.00 -14.67 -3.25
N THR A 333 15.73 -14.40 -3.45
CA THR A 333 15.18 -13.03 -3.48
C THR A 333 15.12 -12.44 -2.06
N TYR A 334 15.47 -11.16 -1.93
CA TYR A 334 15.31 -10.45 -0.65
C TYR A 334 13.85 -10.44 -0.22
N THR A 335 13.63 -10.74 1.06
CA THR A 335 12.32 -10.69 1.70
C THR A 335 12.42 -10.05 3.08
N THR A 336 11.35 -9.38 3.50
CA THR A 336 11.25 -8.76 4.82
C THR A 336 9.77 -8.70 5.23
N THR A 337 9.46 -8.15 6.40
CA THR A 337 8.08 -7.91 6.83
C THR A 337 7.86 -6.40 6.91
N VAL A 338 7.07 -5.85 6.01
CA VAL A 338 6.70 -4.43 5.98
C VAL A 338 5.21 -4.21 6.26
N ASP A 339 4.41 -5.26 6.15
CA ASP A 339 2.99 -5.26 6.49
C ASP A 339 2.80 -5.71 7.93
N GLY A 340 1.88 -5.06 8.64
CA GLY A 340 1.65 -5.42 10.04
C GLY A 340 0.82 -4.40 10.79
N TRP A 341 0.85 -4.52 12.11
CA TRP A 341 -0.06 -3.85 13.01
C TRP A 341 0.65 -3.11 14.13
N ILE A 342 0.23 -1.86 14.35
CA ILE A 342 0.58 -1.04 15.50
C ILE A 342 -0.69 -0.91 16.35
N VAL A 343 -0.59 -1.19 17.64
CA VAL A 343 -1.74 -1.15 18.56
C VAL A 343 -1.44 -0.31 19.79
N SER A 344 -2.50 0.28 20.35
CA SER A 344 -2.42 0.97 21.64
C SER A 344 -2.42 -0.04 22.82
N ASP A 345 -1.90 0.38 23.96
CA ASP A 345 -1.70 -0.41 25.18
C ASP A 345 -3.00 -0.96 25.82
N ASN A 346 -4.16 -0.47 25.40
CA ASN A 346 -5.48 -0.95 25.81
C ASN A 346 -6.08 -1.98 24.83
N VAL A 347 -5.30 -2.46 23.87
CA VAL A 347 -5.67 -3.51 22.91
C VAL A 347 -4.78 -4.73 23.13
N LYS A 348 -5.38 -5.89 23.37
CA LYS A 348 -4.66 -7.17 23.35
C LYS A 348 -4.68 -7.72 21.95
N ALA A 349 -3.51 -8.06 21.40
CA ALA A 349 -3.35 -8.43 20.00
C ALA A 349 -2.43 -9.63 19.79
N ARG A 350 -2.70 -10.43 18.77
CA ARG A 350 -1.82 -11.49 18.22
C ARG A 350 -1.84 -11.38 16.71
N VAL A 351 -0.69 -11.59 16.08
CA VAL A 351 -0.51 -11.44 14.63
C VAL A 351 0.08 -12.70 14.02
N GLU A 352 -0.36 -13.03 12.82
CA GLU A 352 0.14 -14.13 12.02
C GLU A 352 0.30 -13.67 10.57
N ASN A 353 1.49 -13.86 9.98
CA ASN A 353 1.74 -13.68 8.55
C ASN A 353 1.25 -14.92 7.80
N ILE A 354 0.59 -14.73 6.66
CA ILE A 354 -0.02 -15.83 5.90
C ILE A 354 0.79 -16.09 4.64
N ASP A 355 1.47 -17.22 4.59
CA ASP A 355 2.30 -17.59 3.44
C ASP A 355 1.44 -17.99 2.23
N THR A 356 1.35 -17.12 1.25
CA THR A 356 0.74 -17.40 -0.07
C THR A 356 1.78 -17.86 -1.09
N GLY A 357 3.06 -17.90 -0.72
CA GLY A 357 4.18 -18.07 -1.64
C GLY A 357 4.30 -16.90 -2.63
N PHE A 358 3.76 -15.73 -2.27
CA PHE A 358 3.67 -14.55 -3.15
C PHE A 358 2.96 -14.84 -4.48
N ALA A 359 1.97 -15.73 -4.46
CA ALA A 359 1.29 -16.20 -5.65
C ALA A 359 0.42 -15.12 -6.33
N TYR A 360 -0.04 -14.11 -5.57
CA TYR A 360 -1.04 -13.15 -6.03
C TYR A 360 -0.62 -11.69 -5.84
N SER A 361 0.45 -11.43 -5.11
CA SER A 361 1.04 -10.11 -4.84
C SER A 361 2.50 -10.30 -4.44
N ASP A 362 3.30 -9.25 -4.51
CA ASP A 362 4.62 -9.11 -3.88
C ASP A 362 4.55 -9.02 -2.35
N HIS A 363 3.34 -8.98 -1.82
CA HIS A 363 3.06 -9.05 -0.39
C HIS A 363 2.32 -10.34 -0.01
N ASN A 364 2.42 -10.70 1.26
CA ASN A 364 1.62 -11.71 1.94
C ASN A 364 0.67 -11.03 2.92
N PRO A 365 -0.59 -11.49 3.06
CA PRO A 365 -1.51 -10.91 4.01
C PRO A 365 -1.11 -11.18 5.46
N VAL A 366 -1.50 -10.25 6.34
CA VAL A 366 -1.22 -10.34 7.78
C VAL A 366 -2.51 -10.31 8.57
N LEU A 367 -2.77 -11.37 9.34
CA LEU A 367 -3.95 -11.55 10.19
C LEU A 367 -3.69 -11.03 11.59
N LEU A 368 -4.60 -10.22 12.11
CA LEU A 368 -4.66 -9.77 13.50
C LEU A 368 -5.86 -10.42 14.21
N ARG A 369 -5.66 -10.92 15.41
CA ARG A 369 -6.71 -11.24 16.39
C ARG A 369 -6.59 -10.27 17.55
N PHE A 370 -7.67 -9.61 17.93
CA PHE A 370 -7.61 -8.59 18.95
C PHE A 370 -8.83 -8.57 19.87
N THR A 371 -8.62 -8.05 21.08
CA THR A 371 -9.66 -7.80 22.07
C THR A 371 -9.45 -6.42 22.68
N LEU A 372 -10.51 -5.60 22.73
CA LEU A 372 -10.49 -4.27 23.32
C LEU A 372 -10.72 -4.33 24.82
N GLY A 373 -10.14 -3.37 25.58
CA GLY A 373 -10.35 -3.24 27.03
C GLY A 373 -9.57 -4.27 27.87
N ALA A 374 -8.68 -5.05 27.27
CA ALA A 374 -7.73 -5.86 28.03
C ALA A 374 -6.64 -4.93 28.56
N ASN A 375 -6.51 -4.81 29.89
CA ASN A 375 -5.29 -4.26 30.46
C ASN A 375 -4.13 -5.08 29.93
N ALA A 376 -3.25 -4.44 29.13
CA ALA A 376 -2.01 -5.06 28.72
C ALA A 376 -1.22 -5.39 30.00
N GLN A 377 -0.93 -6.66 30.22
CA GLN A 377 -0.02 -7.10 31.27
C GLN A 377 1.40 -7.11 30.71
#